data_fa46f23dcb50b9700d8a6ab3a627cd93
#
_entry.id   fa46f23dcb50b9700d8a6ab3a627cd93
#
_cell.length_a   1.000
_cell.length_b   1.000
_cell.length_c   1.000
_cell.angle_alpha   90.00
_cell.angle_beta   90.00
_cell.angle_gamma   90.00
#
_symmetry.space_group_name_H-M   'P 1'
#
loop_
_entity.id
_entity.type
_entity.pdbx_description
1 polymer ?
#
loop_
_entity_poly.entity_id
_entity_poly.type
_entity_poly.pdbx_seq_one_letter_code
_entity_poly.pdbx_strand_id
1 'polypeptide(L)'
;MAKPTFTAGTKLAALKLTQIADFLYGTDGWTNLTLVNDWVSYGFPYSTAGYRVSADVVHLRVMVKSGTWGTVMFTLPVGARPAESRYLPTMSNSVLSALVVASSGEVMVAGGAGGSNAWVSLDGLTIPL
;
A
#
# COMPACT_ATOMS: atom_id res chain seq x y z
N MET A 1 3.25 5.25 -12.51
CA MET A 1 4.59 5.64 -13.01
C MET A 1 4.69 5.30 -14.48
N ALA A 2 5.18 6.23 -15.29
CA ALA A 2 5.37 6.00 -16.71
C ALA A 2 6.61 5.14 -16.97
N LYS A 3 6.53 4.26 -17.95
CA LYS A 3 7.70 3.48 -18.38
C LYS A 3 8.75 4.38 -19.02
N PRO A 4 10.04 4.14 -18.79
CA PRO A 4 11.10 4.82 -19.52
C PRO A 4 10.94 4.61 -21.01
N THR A 5 11.20 5.65 -21.80
CA THR A 5 11.14 5.60 -23.27
C THR A 5 12.54 5.78 -23.84
N PHE A 6 12.89 4.97 -24.82
CA PHE A 6 14.18 5.03 -25.48
C PHE A 6 13.99 5.45 -26.95
N THR A 7 14.79 6.41 -27.37
CA THR A 7 14.79 6.87 -28.75
C THR A 7 15.78 6.04 -29.57
N ALA A 8 15.39 5.62 -30.79
CA ALA A 8 16.26 4.87 -31.68
C ALA A 8 17.55 5.65 -31.95
N GLY A 9 18.69 4.96 -31.91
CA GLY A 9 20.01 5.54 -32.09
C GLY A 9 20.59 6.27 -30.89
N THR A 10 19.85 6.41 -29.80
CA THR A 10 20.35 7.01 -28.57
C THR A 10 21.12 5.98 -27.75
N LYS A 11 22.32 6.34 -27.29
CA LYS A 11 23.05 5.50 -26.35
C LYS A 11 22.32 5.43 -25.02
N LEU A 12 22.26 4.24 -24.43
CA LEU A 12 21.68 4.04 -23.13
C LEU A 12 22.62 4.61 -22.07
N ALA A 13 22.29 5.80 -21.55
CA ALA A 13 23.08 6.45 -20.52
C ALA A 13 22.77 5.85 -19.13
N ALA A 14 23.68 6.06 -18.17
CA ALA A 14 23.50 5.62 -16.78
C ALA A 14 22.20 6.13 -16.19
N LEU A 15 21.76 7.35 -16.52
CA LEU A 15 20.48 7.90 -16.08
C LEU A 15 19.29 7.07 -16.53
N LYS A 16 19.30 6.57 -17.77
CA LYS A 16 18.21 5.72 -18.27
C LYS A 16 18.21 4.34 -17.63
N LEU A 17 19.39 3.79 -17.35
CA LEU A 17 19.49 2.54 -16.57
C LEU A 17 18.95 2.70 -15.17
N THR A 18 19.23 3.83 -14.52
CA THR A 18 18.66 4.15 -13.21
C THR A 18 17.14 4.26 -13.28
N GLN A 19 16.59 4.91 -14.32
CA GLN A 19 15.13 5.00 -14.50
C GLN A 19 14.48 3.63 -14.68
N ILE A 20 15.10 2.71 -15.37
CA ILE A 20 14.61 1.34 -15.51
C ILE A 20 14.63 0.63 -14.17
N ALA A 21 15.73 0.74 -13.43
CA ALA A 21 15.85 0.13 -12.12
C ALA A 21 14.80 0.70 -11.15
N ASP A 22 14.60 2.01 -11.14
CA ASP A 22 13.59 2.67 -10.31
C ASP A 22 12.18 2.21 -10.64
N PHE A 23 11.86 2.03 -11.92
CA PHE A 23 10.56 1.51 -12.32
C PHE A 23 10.34 0.07 -11.83
N LEU A 24 11.36 -0.79 -11.95
CA LEU A 24 11.24 -2.21 -11.59
C LEU A 24 11.31 -2.46 -10.08
N TYR A 25 12.14 -1.72 -9.36
CA TYR A 25 12.48 -2.00 -7.96
C TYR A 25 12.04 -0.91 -6.99
N GLY A 26 11.51 0.21 -7.49
CA GLY A 26 11.16 1.38 -6.68
C GLY A 26 12.37 2.27 -6.40
N THR A 27 12.11 3.50 -5.98
CA THR A 27 13.16 4.51 -5.82
C THR A 27 13.73 4.58 -4.41
N ASP A 28 12.88 4.52 -3.38
CA ASP A 28 13.23 4.94 -2.01
C ASP A 28 12.96 3.90 -0.94
N GLY A 29 12.64 2.67 -1.30
CA GLY A 29 12.22 1.68 -0.32
C GLY A 29 10.87 2.05 0.30
N TRP A 30 10.71 1.80 1.61
CA TRP A 30 9.45 1.97 2.29
C TRP A 30 9.24 3.41 2.76
N THR A 31 8.04 3.94 2.53
CA THR A 31 7.59 5.22 3.06
C THR A 31 6.56 4.97 4.15
N ASN A 32 6.72 5.62 5.30
CA ASN A 32 5.79 5.48 6.41
C ASN A 32 4.43 6.11 6.07
N LEU A 33 3.37 5.45 6.51
CA LEU A 33 2.00 5.94 6.38
C LEU A 33 1.57 6.65 7.66
N THR A 34 0.75 7.70 7.49
CA THR A 34 0.11 8.37 8.61
C THR A 34 -1.23 7.71 8.88
N LEU A 35 -1.35 7.07 10.04
CA LEU A 35 -2.58 6.42 10.45
C LEU A 35 -3.53 7.43 11.11
N VAL A 36 -4.83 7.27 10.88
CA VAL A 36 -5.89 8.16 11.38
C VAL A 36 -7.00 7.34 12.05
N ASN A 37 -7.98 8.00 12.65
CA ASN A 37 -9.14 7.38 13.29
C ASN A 37 -8.76 6.36 14.38
N ASP A 38 -7.77 6.71 15.18
CA ASP A 38 -7.24 5.91 16.29
C ASP A 38 -6.51 4.63 15.87
N TRP A 39 -6.35 4.39 14.58
CA TRP A 39 -5.51 3.31 14.11
C TRP A 39 -4.05 3.61 14.41
N VAL A 40 -3.35 2.64 14.97
CA VAL A 40 -1.93 2.74 15.29
C VAL A 40 -1.20 1.49 14.82
N SER A 41 0.09 1.62 14.54
CA SER A 41 0.92 0.46 14.25
C SER A 41 0.92 -0.49 15.45
N TYR A 42 0.86 -1.79 15.18
CA TYR A 42 0.79 -2.78 16.25
C TYR A 42 2.01 -2.72 17.19
N GLY A 43 3.16 -2.42 16.63
CA GLY A 43 4.41 -2.35 17.36
C GLY A 43 5.27 -3.58 17.18
N PHE A 44 6.44 -3.56 17.82
CA PHE A 44 7.40 -4.65 17.75
C PHE A 44 6.72 -5.99 18.11
N PRO A 45 6.98 -7.10 17.39
CA PRO A 45 8.01 -7.26 16.33
C PRO A 45 7.56 -6.90 14.91
N TYR A 46 6.42 -6.26 14.75
CA TYR A 46 5.88 -5.91 13.45
C TYR A 46 6.38 -4.55 12.97
N SER A 47 6.42 -4.35 11.66
CA SER A 47 6.90 -3.11 11.07
C SER A 47 5.94 -1.96 11.30
N THR A 48 6.46 -0.74 11.33
CA THR A 48 5.66 0.47 11.21
C THR A 48 4.92 0.47 9.88
N ALA A 49 3.67 0.92 9.87
CA ALA A 49 2.85 0.98 8.66
C ALA A 49 3.55 1.78 7.56
N GLY A 50 3.68 1.18 6.39
CA GLY A 50 4.36 1.78 5.27
C GLY A 50 3.93 1.19 3.93
N TYR A 51 4.32 1.87 2.86
CA TYR A 51 4.07 1.43 1.49
C TYR A 51 5.32 1.60 0.64
N ARG A 52 5.32 0.93 -0.49
CA ARG A 52 6.36 1.04 -1.52
C ARG A 52 5.73 0.83 -2.88
N VAL A 53 6.11 1.62 -3.87
CA VAL A 53 5.66 1.45 -5.26
C VAL A 53 6.81 0.86 -6.07
N SER A 54 6.52 -0.22 -6.79
CA SER A 54 7.49 -0.89 -7.65
C SER A 54 6.76 -1.54 -8.81
N ALA A 55 7.20 -1.28 -10.04
CA ALA A 55 6.63 -1.86 -11.27
C ALA A 55 5.10 -1.67 -11.37
N ASP A 56 4.60 -0.47 -11.08
CA ASP A 56 3.18 -0.11 -11.05
C ASP A 56 2.32 -0.92 -10.07
N VAL A 57 2.95 -1.39 -9.00
CA VAL A 57 2.27 -2.09 -7.91
C VAL A 57 2.63 -1.41 -6.58
N VAL A 58 1.63 -1.16 -5.77
CA VAL A 58 1.83 -0.70 -4.40
C VAL A 58 1.95 -1.92 -3.50
N HIS A 59 3.04 -1.98 -2.75
CA HIS A 59 3.26 -3.00 -1.72
C HIS A 59 2.98 -2.39 -0.35
N LEU A 60 2.26 -3.12 0.48
CA LEU A 60 1.94 -2.68 1.84
C LEU A 60 2.68 -3.53 2.87
N ARG A 61 3.14 -2.87 3.93
CA ARG A 61 3.53 -3.51 5.18
C ARG A 61 2.78 -2.78 6.30
N VAL A 62 1.65 -3.34 6.69
CA VAL A 62 0.75 -2.68 7.63
C VAL A 62 0.21 -3.71 8.60
N MET A 63 0.55 -3.56 9.86
CA MET A 63 -0.02 -4.30 10.96
C MET A 63 -0.49 -3.28 11.98
N VAL A 64 -1.80 -3.14 12.15
CA VAL A 64 -2.43 -2.06 12.92
C VAL A 64 -3.41 -2.61 13.93
N LYS A 65 -3.79 -1.76 14.88
CA LYS A 65 -4.73 -2.08 15.94
C LYS A 65 -5.45 -0.82 16.43
N SER A 66 -6.44 -1.03 17.28
CA SER A 66 -7.08 -0.02 18.13
C SER A 66 -7.96 1.01 17.43
N GLY A 67 -8.01 1.03 16.10
CA GLY A 67 -8.84 1.99 15.38
C GLY A 67 -10.33 1.68 15.44
N THR A 68 -11.14 2.58 14.93
CA THR A 68 -12.59 2.41 14.81
C THR A 68 -12.90 1.60 13.55
N TRP A 69 -13.59 0.48 13.73
CA TRP A 69 -13.97 -0.39 12.63
C TRP A 69 -14.84 0.36 11.61
N GLY A 70 -14.53 0.16 10.32
CA GLY A 70 -15.26 0.82 9.23
C GLY A 70 -14.81 2.25 8.93
N THR A 71 -13.77 2.74 9.58
CA THR A 71 -13.20 4.06 9.30
C THR A 71 -11.93 3.98 8.48
N VAL A 72 -11.57 5.09 7.83
CA VAL A 72 -10.33 5.19 7.07
C VAL A 72 -9.13 4.97 8.00
N MET A 73 -8.23 4.08 7.60
CA MET A 73 -7.00 3.79 8.34
C MET A 73 -5.87 4.72 7.91
N PHE A 74 -5.74 4.95 6.63
CA PHE A 74 -4.75 5.85 6.04
C PHE A 74 -5.17 6.20 4.62
N THR A 75 -4.53 7.22 4.05
CA THR A 75 -4.76 7.64 2.67
C THR A 75 -3.46 7.55 1.90
N LEU A 76 -3.45 6.79 0.81
CA LEU A 76 -2.31 6.71 -0.08
C LEU A 76 -2.13 8.02 -0.84
N PRO A 77 -0.88 8.48 -1.04
CA PRO A 77 -0.62 9.71 -1.77
C PRO A 77 -0.90 9.55 -3.27
N VAL A 78 -1.01 10.67 -3.96
CA VAL A 78 -1.06 10.69 -5.42
C VAL A 78 0.18 9.95 -5.96
N GLY A 79 -0.03 9.07 -6.94
CA GLY A 79 1.03 8.21 -7.47
C GLY A 79 1.05 6.80 -6.88
N ALA A 80 0.36 6.58 -5.76
CA ALA A 80 0.20 5.26 -5.14
C ALA A 80 -1.27 4.84 -5.05
N ARG A 81 -2.14 5.48 -5.80
CA ARG A 81 -3.59 5.22 -5.79
C ARG A 81 -4.00 4.37 -6.98
N PRO A 82 -4.87 3.37 -6.79
CA PRO A 82 -5.40 2.63 -7.94
C PRO A 82 -6.30 3.53 -8.79
N ALA A 83 -6.36 3.24 -10.09
CA ALA A 83 -7.24 3.96 -11.01
C ALA A 83 -8.71 3.76 -10.66
N GLU A 84 -9.06 2.58 -10.14
CA GLU A 84 -10.39 2.22 -9.71
C GLU A 84 -10.34 1.64 -8.31
N SER A 85 -11.44 1.79 -7.56
CA SER A 85 -11.52 1.23 -6.21
C SER A 85 -11.43 -0.29 -6.24
N ARG A 86 -10.77 -0.85 -5.22
CA ARG A 86 -10.52 -2.29 -5.13
C ARG A 86 -11.00 -2.85 -3.81
N TYR A 87 -11.53 -4.07 -3.87
CA TYR A 87 -11.77 -4.89 -2.70
C TYR A 87 -10.70 -5.96 -2.60
N LEU A 88 -10.06 -6.06 -1.44
CA LEU A 88 -8.99 -7.02 -1.20
C LEU A 88 -9.31 -7.83 0.06
N PRO A 89 -8.91 -9.10 0.10
CA PRO A 89 -8.99 -9.87 1.33
C PRO A 89 -7.93 -9.40 2.33
N THR A 90 -8.30 -9.36 3.59
CA THR A 90 -7.39 -9.08 4.68
C THR A 90 -7.77 -9.93 5.90
N MET A 91 -6.89 -9.95 6.89
CA MET A 91 -7.15 -10.68 8.13
C MET A 91 -7.27 -9.71 9.29
N SER A 92 -8.32 -9.89 10.07
CA SER A 92 -8.59 -9.11 11.26
C SER A 92 -8.83 -10.07 12.41
N ASN A 93 -7.92 -10.09 13.38
CA ASN A 93 -8.00 -10.98 14.53
C ASN A 93 -8.35 -12.44 14.14
N SER A 94 -7.62 -12.96 13.15
CA SER A 94 -7.79 -14.30 12.59
C SER A 94 -9.11 -14.54 11.83
N VAL A 95 -9.84 -13.48 11.50
CA VAL A 95 -11.07 -13.54 10.69
C VAL A 95 -10.83 -12.91 9.34
N LEU A 96 -11.26 -13.58 8.28
CA LEU A 96 -11.21 -13.04 6.93
C LEU A 96 -12.11 -11.80 6.85
N SER A 97 -11.58 -10.71 6.35
CA SER A 97 -12.25 -9.42 6.26
C SER A 97 -12.06 -8.80 4.89
N ALA A 98 -12.91 -7.85 4.55
CA ALA A 98 -12.81 -7.10 3.30
C ALA A 98 -12.09 -5.77 3.52
N LEU A 99 -11.08 -5.50 2.71
CA LEU A 99 -10.38 -4.24 2.66
C LEU A 99 -10.84 -3.48 1.43
N VAL A 100 -11.16 -2.21 1.60
CA VAL A 100 -11.47 -1.31 0.49
C VAL A 100 -10.31 -0.36 0.30
N VAL A 101 -9.83 -0.27 -0.93
CA VAL A 101 -8.86 0.73 -1.35
C VAL A 101 -9.55 1.60 -2.40
N ALA A 102 -9.94 2.79 -2.01
CA ALA A 102 -10.62 3.71 -2.92
C ALA A 102 -9.66 4.35 -3.91
N SER A 103 -10.18 4.76 -5.07
CA SER A 103 -9.39 5.50 -6.05
C SER A 103 -8.89 6.84 -5.53
N SER A 104 -9.53 7.39 -4.49
CA SER A 104 -9.06 8.57 -3.75
C SER A 104 -7.85 8.30 -2.85
N GLY A 105 -7.46 7.02 -2.69
CA GLY A 105 -6.37 6.59 -1.84
C GLY A 105 -6.79 6.16 -0.44
N GLU A 106 -8.02 6.38 -0.03
CA GLU A 106 -8.50 5.99 1.28
C GLU A 106 -8.55 4.47 1.42
N VAL A 107 -8.04 3.95 2.53
CA VAL A 107 -8.00 2.52 2.81
C VAL A 107 -8.72 2.25 4.12
N MET A 108 -9.69 1.32 4.07
CA MET A 108 -10.48 0.97 5.24
C MET A 108 -10.86 -0.51 5.24
N VAL A 109 -11.06 -1.07 6.42
CA VAL A 109 -11.68 -2.38 6.58
C VAL A 109 -13.19 -2.18 6.54
N ALA A 110 -13.85 -2.81 5.56
CA ALA A 110 -15.27 -2.55 5.28
C ALA A 110 -16.19 -3.69 5.66
N GLY A 111 -15.70 -4.85 6.01
CA GLY A 111 -16.55 -5.99 6.29
C GLY A 111 -15.81 -7.11 6.96
N GLY A 112 -16.51 -8.18 7.25
CA GLY A 112 -16.00 -9.36 7.93
C GLY A 112 -16.75 -9.60 9.22
N ALA A 113 -17.67 -10.57 9.21
CA ALA A 113 -18.39 -10.96 10.41
C ALA A 113 -17.40 -11.48 11.46
N GLY A 114 -17.43 -10.89 12.66
CA GLY A 114 -16.52 -11.26 13.73
C GLY A 114 -15.15 -10.61 13.65
N GLY A 115 -14.91 -9.75 12.67
CA GLY A 115 -13.68 -8.95 12.61
C GLY A 115 -13.58 -8.01 13.81
N SER A 116 -12.37 -7.68 14.20
CA SER A 116 -12.14 -6.80 15.33
C SER A 116 -10.91 -5.94 15.12
N ASN A 117 -10.85 -4.84 15.89
CA ASN A 117 -9.71 -3.94 15.89
C ASN A 117 -8.56 -4.40 16.82
N ALA A 118 -8.60 -5.62 17.32
CA ALA A 118 -7.49 -6.17 18.11
C ALA A 118 -6.20 -6.20 17.29
N TRP A 119 -6.31 -6.58 16.04
CA TRP A 119 -5.29 -6.38 15.03
C TRP A 119 -5.86 -6.56 13.63
N VAL A 120 -5.30 -5.85 12.67
CA VAL A 120 -5.61 -5.99 11.25
C VAL A 120 -4.30 -6.05 10.49
N SER A 121 -4.14 -7.09 9.67
CA SER A 121 -2.91 -7.31 8.91
C SER A 121 -3.14 -7.03 7.42
N LEU A 122 -2.42 -6.05 6.90
CA LEU A 122 -2.32 -5.78 5.49
C LEU A 122 -0.90 -6.08 4.99
N ASP A 123 -0.12 -6.81 5.79
CA ASP A 123 1.24 -7.17 5.43
C ASP A 123 1.27 -8.01 4.17
N GLY A 124 2.06 -7.61 3.21
CA GLY A 124 2.23 -8.33 1.97
C GLY A 124 1.12 -8.13 0.94
N LEU A 125 0.11 -7.31 1.22
CA LEU A 125 -0.89 -6.98 0.22
C LEU A 125 -0.28 -6.12 -0.89
N THR A 126 -0.74 -6.35 -2.11
CA THR A 126 -0.33 -5.59 -3.29
C THR A 126 -1.55 -4.98 -3.96
N ILE A 127 -1.39 -3.77 -4.46
CA ILE A 127 -2.46 -3.02 -5.11
C ILE A 127 -1.98 -2.67 -6.52
N PRO A 128 -2.53 -3.29 -7.57
CA PRO A 128 -2.21 -2.90 -8.94
C PRO A 128 -2.67 -1.47 -9.20
N LEU A 129 -1.82 -0.69 -9.83
CA LEU A 129 -2.12 0.69 -10.24
C LEU A 129 -2.72 0.77 -11.63
#